data_9dd454b6bd414e9b9b9b8c6ec90c6b74
#
_entry.id   9dd454b6bd414e9b9b9b8c6ec90c6b74
#
_cell.length_a   1.000
_cell.length_b   1.000
_cell.length_c   1.000
_cell.angle_alpha   90.00
_cell.angle_beta   90.00
_cell.angle_gamma   90.00
#
_symmetry.space_group_name_H-M   'P 1'
#
loop_
_entity.id
_entity.type
_entity.pdbx_description
1 polymer ?
#
loop_
_entity_poly.entity_id
_entity_poly.type
_entity_poly.pdbx_seq_one_letter_code
_entity_poly.pdbx_strand_id
1 'polypeptide(L)'
;MFRDVKDHPWSVEHIARHNVTLDEVREAILERPYYRVKGGDGKFLIYGRTYSGRYLFVVAVDDQSEAFVVTARDMTFDEKKTFQRKAR
;
A
#
# COMPACT_ATOMS: atom_id res chain seq x y z
N MET A 1 8.30 5.68 9.04
CA MET A 1 8.56 4.74 7.94
C MET A 1 8.25 3.32 8.37
N PHE A 2 7.58 2.56 7.52
CA PHE A 2 7.24 1.17 7.85
C PHE A 2 8.45 0.27 7.68
N ARG A 3 8.69 -0.63 8.66
CA ARG A 3 9.73 -1.65 8.57
C ARG A 3 9.22 -2.89 7.86
N ASP A 4 7.93 -3.18 7.99
CA ASP A 4 7.31 -4.37 7.40
C ASP A 4 5.81 -4.16 7.34
N VAL A 5 5.14 -5.12 6.72
CA VAL A 5 3.68 -5.20 6.66
C VAL A 5 3.25 -6.26 7.68
N LYS A 6 2.29 -5.90 8.52
CA LYS A 6 1.80 -6.81 9.55
C LYS A 6 1.03 -7.96 8.93
N ASP A 7 1.40 -9.18 9.28
CA ASP A 7 0.72 -10.38 8.82
C ASP A 7 -0.47 -10.65 9.75
N HIS A 8 -1.63 -10.13 9.36
CA HIS A 8 -2.84 -10.27 10.16
C HIS A 8 -3.96 -10.86 9.29
N PRO A 9 -4.68 -11.88 9.80
CA PRO A 9 -5.73 -12.54 9.01
C PRO A 9 -6.80 -11.58 8.49
N TRP A 10 -7.16 -10.58 9.28
CA TRP A 10 -8.14 -9.59 8.86
C TRP A 10 -7.69 -8.86 7.59
N SER A 11 -6.42 -8.43 7.56
CA SER A 11 -5.88 -7.74 6.39
C SER A 11 -5.83 -8.67 5.18
N VAL A 12 -5.36 -9.90 5.39
CA VAL A 12 -5.27 -10.90 4.31
C VAL A 12 -6.64 -11.09 3.64
N GLU A 13 -7.68 -11.31 4.46
CA GLU A 13 -9.03 -11.53 3.93
C GLU A 13 -9.58 -10.28 3.25
N HIS A 14 -9.32 -9.12 3.85
CA HIS A 14 -9.89 -7.87 3.36
C HIS A 14 -9.32 -7.50 1.99
N ILE A 15 -8.00 -7.59 1.82
CA ILE A 15 -7.37 -7.23 0.54
C ILE A 15 -7.58 -8.30 -0.53
N ALA A 16 -7.85 -9.55 -0.13
CA ALA A 16 -8.13 -10.62 -1.10
C ALA A 16 -9.37 -10.31 -1.94
N ARG A 17 -10.28 -9.49 -1.42
CA ARG A 17 -11.46 -9.04 -2.17
C ARG A 17 -11.08 -8.26 -3.43
N HIS A 18 -9.92 -7.65 -3.43
CA HIS A 18 -9.39 -6.90 -4.57
C HIS A 18 -8.29 -7.68 -5.29
N ASN A 19 -8.18 -8.97 -4.99
CA ASN A 19 -7.18 -9.84 -5.60
C ASN A 19 -5.75 -9.36 -5.33
N VAL A 20 -5.49 -8.93 -4.11
CA VAL A 20 -4.18 -8.46 -3.66
C VAL A 20 -3.70 -9.32 -2.51
N THR A 21 -2.40 -9.64 -2.50
CA THR A 21 -1.76 -10.38 -1.41
C THR A 21 -0.89 -9.44 -0.56
N LEU A 22 -0.58 -9.87 0.67
CA LEU A 22 0.33 -9.10 1.52
C LEU A 22 1.73 -9.02 0.93
N ASP A 23 2.18 -10.05 0.21
CA ASP A 23 3.49 -10.00 -0.45
C ASP A 23 3.52 -8.89 -1.49
N GLU A 24 2.44 -8.74 -2.26
CA GLU A 24 2.33 -7.64 -3.21
C GLU A 24 2.36 -6.29 -2.51
N VAL A 25 1.69 -6.18 -1.36
CA VAL A 25 1.71 -4.94 -0.59
C VAL A 25 3.12 -4.64 -0.09
N ARG A 26 3.85 -5.66 0.40
CA ARG A 26 5.24 -5.47 0.84
C ARG A 26 6.09 -4.89 -0.28
N GLU A 27 5.97 -5.45 -1.46
CA GLU A 27 6.72 -4.97 -2.62
C GLU A 27 6.38 -3.52 -2.95
N ALA A 28 5.11 -3.16 -2.85
CA ALA A 28 4.64 -1.86 -3.29
C ALA A 28 4.99 -0.73 -2.31
N ILE A 29 4.98 -1.00 -1.00
CA ILE A 29 5.07 0.09 -0.02
C ILE A 29 6.35 0.13 0.79
N LEU A 30 7.16 -0.94 0.81
CA LEU A 30 8.39 -0.96 1.60
C LEU A 30 9.61 -0.53 0.81
N GLU A 31 9.56 -0.58 -0.51
CA GLU A 31 10.68 -0.23 -1.37
C GLU A 31 10.30 0.90 -2.32
N ARG A 32 11.26 1.78 -2.54
CA ARG A 32 11.07 2.89 -3.48
C ARG A 32 11.07 2.39 -4.92
N PRO A 33 10.37 3.08 -5.84
CA PRO A 33 9.64 4.32 -5.61
C PRO A 33 8.25 4.09 -5.03
N TYR A 34 7.85 4.98 -4.14
CA TYR A 34 6.46 5.04 -3.65
C TYR A 34 6.10 6.48 -3.36
N TYR A 35 4.81 6.76 -3.23
CA TYR A 35 4.32 8.06 -2.83
C TYR A 35 3.42 7.85 -1.63
N ARG A 36 3.79 8.40 -0.48
CA ARG A 36 3.07 8.22 0.78
C ARG A 36 2.54 9.55 1.27
N VAL A 37 1.25 9.57 1.59
CA VAL A 37 0.55 10.75 2.09
C VAL A 37 -0.12 10.39 3.40
N LYS A 38 -0.05 11.30 4.37
CA LYS A 38 -0.74 11.11 5.63
C LYS A 38 -2.21 11.47 5.44
N GLY A 39 -3.11 10.53 5.73
CA GLY A 39 -4.54 10.76 5.69
C GLY A 39 -5.10 11.08 7.07
N GLY A 40 -6.42 11.09 7.19
CA GLY A 40 -7.08 11.29 8.48
C GLY A 40 -7.04 10.04 9.34
N ASP A 41 -7.28 10.20 10.65
CA ASP A 41 -7.42 9.10 11.61
C ASP A 41 -6.19 8.20 11.71
N GLY A 42 -5.00 8.77 11.57
CA GLY A 42 -3.76 8.01 11.68
C GLY A 42 -3.47 7.10 10.50
N LYS A 43 -4.20 7.22 9.41
CA LYS A 43 -3.99 6.40 8.22
C LYS A 43 -2.97 7.02 7.29
N PHE A 44 -2.29 6.15 6.55
CA PHE A 44 -1.41 6.55 5.46
C PHE A 44 -1.98 6.02 4.15
N LEU A 45 -1.92 6.85 3.12
CA LEU A 45 -2.30 6.49 1.76
C LEU A 45 -1.00 6.30 0.99
N ILE A 46 -0.79 5.12 0.44
CA ILE A 46 0.49 4.78 -0.16
C ILE A 46 0.27 4.27 -1.58
N TYR A 47 0.93 4.92 -2.51
CA TYR A 47 0.91 4.56 -3.92
C TYR A 47 2.22 3.86 -4.22
N GLY A 48 2.15 2.63 -4.72
CA GLY A 48 3.36 1.86 -4.99
C GLY A 48 3.17 0.91 -6.15
N ARG A 49 4.25 0.19 -6.47
CA ARG A 49 4.26 -0.71 -7.61
C ARG A 49 4.91 -2.02 -7.19
N THR A 50 4.29 -3.13 -7.56
CA THR A 50 4.86 -4.45 -7.29
C THR A 50 6.01 -4.74 -8.24
N TYR A 51 6.78 -5.78 -7.95
CA TYR A 51 7.89 -6.20 -8.81
C TYR A 51 7.40 -6.62 -10.19
N SER A 52 6.20 -7.18 -10.26
CA SER A 52 5.63 -7.57 -11.55
C SER A 52 5.05 -6.39 -12.33
N GLY A 53 5.04 -5.19 -11.73
CA GLY A 53 4.58 -3.99 -12.42
C GLY A 53 3.13 -3.61 -12.15
N ARG A 54 2.51 -4.24 -11.16
CA ARG A 54 1.14 -3.89 -10.76
C ARG A 54 1.14 -2.63 -9.92
N TYR A 55 0.29 -1.66 -10.24
CA TYR A 55 0.18 -0.40 -9.51
C TYR A 55 -0.89 -0.54 -8.43
N LEU A 56 -0.49 -0.36 -7.16
CA LEU A 56 -1.39 -0.54 -6.02
C LEU A 56 -1.56 0.74 -5.23
N PHE A 57 -2.79 0.96 -4.79
CA PHE A 57 -3.13 1.97 -3.80
C PHE A 57 -3.44 1.25 -2.50
N VAL A 58 -2.70 1.61 -1.44
CA VAL A 58 -2.77 0.93 -0.14
C VAL A 58 -3.12 1.94 0.93
N VAL A 59 -4.05 1.56 1.81
CA VAL A 59 -4.33 2.32 3.03
C VAL A 59 -3.86 1.49 4.21
N ALA A 60 -3.02 2.08 5.05
CA ALA A 60 -2.45 1.37 6.19
C ALA A 60 -2.36 2.28 7.41
N VAL A 61 -2.35 1.66 8.58
CA VAL A 61 -2.14 2.34 9.87
C VAL A 61 -0.77 1.93 10.37
N ASP A 62 -0.05 2.87 10.98
CA ASP A 62 1.24 2.57 11.60
C ASP A 62 1.00 1.88 12.94
N ASP A 63 1.39 0.61 13.01
CA ASP A 63 1.32 -0.20 14.22
C ASP A 63 2.74 -0.55 14.63
N GLN A 64 3.35 0.31 15.45
CA GLN A 64 4.73 0.12 15.94
C GLN A 64 5.72 -0.10 14.79
N SER A 65 5.61 0.74 13.78
CA SER A 65 6.43 0.72 12.56
C SER A 65 6.11 -0.42 11.60
N GLU A 66 5.08 -1.21 11.88
CA GLU A 66 4.54 -2.15 10.92
C GLU A 66 3.27 -1.59 10.29
N ALA A 67 3.09 -1.81 9.01
CA ALA A 67 1.89 -1.34 8.31
C ALA A 67 0.75 -2.33 8.54
N PHE A 68 -0.26 -1.92 9.30
CA PHE A 68 -1.50 -2.68 9.39
C PHE A 68 -2.37 -2.28 8.20
N VAL A 69 -2.55 -3.17 7.25
CA VAL A 69 -3.22 -2.85 5.99
C VAL A 69 -4.73 -2.85 6.18
N VAL A 70 -5.33 -1.70 5.91
CA VAL A 70 -6.78 -1.52 5.98
C VAL A 70 -7.42 -1.94 4.65
N THR A 71 -6.81 -1.53 3.54
CA THR A 71 -7.23 -1.96 2.21
C THR A 71 -6.08 -1.83 1.21
N ALA A 72 -6.18 -2.57 0.13
CA ALA A 72 -5.24 -2.47 -0.99
C ALA A 72 -5.98 -2.87 -2.25
N ARG A 73 -5.81 -2.07 -3.30
CA ARG A 73 -6.48 -2.30 -4.58
C ARG A 73 -5.63 -1.73 -5.71
N ASP A 74 -6.01 -2.04 -6.94
CA ASP A 74 -5.37 -1.43 -8.09
C ASP A 74 -5.63 0.08 -8.10
N MET A 75 -4.65 0.84 -8.56
CA MET A 75 -4.82 2.28 -8.77
C MET A 75 -5.83 2.57 -9.86
N THR A 76 -6.57 3.66 -9.69
CA THR A 76 -7.32 4.25 -10.78
C THR A 76 -6.33 4.91 -11.76
N PHE A 77 -6.83 5.32 -12.92
CA PHE A 77 -6.00 6.02 -13.90
C PHE A 77 -5.38 7.30 -13.32
N ASP A 78 -6.19 8.09 -12.61
CA ASP A 78 -5.70 9.33 -12.00
C ASP A 78 -4.68 9.08 -10.89
N GLU A 79 -4.88 8.03 -10.11
CA GLU A 79 -3.92 7.63 -9.08
C GLU A 79 -2.59 7.22 -9.70
N LYS A 80 -2.63 6.51 -10.82
CA LYS A 80 -1.42 6.11 -11.52
C LYS A 80 -0.65 7.32 -12.01
N LYS A 81 -1.34 8.33 -12.52
CA LYS A 81 -0.71 9.60 -12.92
C LYS A 81 -0.03 10.28 -11.73
N THR A 82 -0.72 10.32 -10.58
CA THR A 82 -0.16 10.89 -9.36
C THR A 82 1.10 10.15 -8.94
N PHE A 83 1.06 8.82 -8.97
CA PHE A 83 2.21 7.99 -8.64
C PHE A 83 3.39 8.31 -9.56
N GLN A 84 3.16 8.34 -10.87
CA GLN A 84 4.22 8.59 -11.85
C GLN A 84 4.87 9.96 -11.66
N ARG A 85 4.10 10.95 -11.20
CA ARG A 85 4.58 12.31 -10.99
C ARG A 85 5.26 12.49 -9.64
N LYS A 86 4.77 11.84 -8.58
CA LYS A 86 5.16 12.09 -7.20
C LYS A 86 6.06 11.05 -6.57
N ALA A 87 6.07 9.82 -7.07
CA ALA A 87 6.81 8.73 -6.43
C ALA A 87 8.32 8.97 -6.48
N ARG A 88 8.99 8.67 -5.37
CA ARG A 88 10.43 8.78 -5.23
C ARG A 88 11.00 7.50 -4.66
#